data_ae0ed128a8644b1fd17a3b1a08c9da45
#
_entry.id   ae0ed128a8644b1fd17a3b1a08c9da45
#
_cell.length_a   1.000
_cell.length_b   1.000
_cell.length_c   1.000
_cell.angle_alpha   90.00
_cell.angle_beta   90.00
_cell.angle_gamma   90.00
#
_symmetry.space_group_name_H-M   'P 1'
#
loop_
_entity.id
_entity.type
_entity.pdbx_description
1 polymer ?
#
loop_
_entity_poly.entity_id
_entity_poly.type
_entity_poly.pdbx_seq_one_letter_code
_entity_poly.pdbx_strand_id
1 'polypeptide(L)'
;MMKSRITMYHLDDAVRRINGELVGYTTANPNDLPPEMRVGCCHLSGAYGGWKLERLVNESGGCDDVFGCGFVSKRDLYNRMHAMLDGIEAY
;
A
#
# COMPACT_ATOMS: atom_id res chain seq x y z
N MET A 1 -24.32 -12.25 -12.45
CA MET A 1 -22.85 -12.21 -12.38
C MET A 1 -22.39 -11.86 -10.98
N MET A 2 -21.52 -12.64 -10.43
CA MET A 2 -20.98 -12.36 -9.08
C MET A 2 -19.88 -11.32 -9.17
N LYS A 3 -19.97 -10.30 -8.30
CA LYS A 3 -18.88 -9.35 -8.16
C LYS A 3 -17.74 -10.01 -7.42
N SER A 4 -16.52 -9.82 -7.90
CA SER A 4 -15.34 -10.26 -7.18
C SER A 4 -15.22 -9.49 -5.86
N ARG A 5 -15.02 -10.22 -4.77
CA ARG A 5 -14.77 -9.62 -3.48
C ARG A 5 -13.31 -9.23 -3.41
N ILE A 6 -13.03 -8.00 -2.93
CA ILE A 6 -11.66 -7.59 -2.68
C ILE A 6 -11.21 -8.20 -1.36
N THR A 7 -10.12 -8.96 -1.42
CA THR A 7 -9.56 -9.65 -0.26
C THR A 7 -8.21 -9.04 0.10
N MET A 8 -7.64 -9.46 1.24
CA MET A 8 -6.29 -9.03 1.63
C MET A 8 -5.26 -9.42 0.57
N TYR A 9 -5.46 -10.54 -0.12
CA TYR A 9 -4.57 -10.94 -1.21
C TYR A 9 -4.49 -9.86 -2.30
N HIS A 10 -5.63 -9.31 -2.69
CA HIS A 10 -5.67 -8.24 -3.68
C HIS A 10 -4.95 -6.99 -3.21
N LEU A 11 -5.15 -6.62 -1.94
CA LEU A 11 -4.48 -5.46 -1.35
C LEU A 11 -2.98 -5.68 -1.25
N ASP A 12 -2.55 -6.84 -0.76
CA ASP A 12 -1.13 -7.16 -0.63
C ASP A 12 -0.44 -7.16 -1.99
N ASP A 13 -1.09 -7.70 -3.01
CA ASP A 13 -0.55 -7.70 -4.37
C ASP A 13 -0.35 -6.28 -4.88
N ALA A 14 -1.33 -5.41 -4.65
CA ALA A 14 -1.22 -4.00 -5.05
C ALA A 14 -0.07 -3.29 -4.31
N VAL A 15 0.11 -3.58 -3.01
CA VAL A 15 1.23 -3.01 -2.24
C VAL A 15 2.57 -3.44 -2.83
N ARG A 16 2.72 -4.73 -3.16
CA ARG A 16 3.95 -5.25 -3.78
C ARG A 16 4.26 -4.52 -5.08
N ARG A 17 3.23 -4.31 -5.91
CA ARG A 17 3.41 -3.61 -7.19
C ARG A 17 3.80 -2.15 -6.97
N ILE A 18 3.16 -1.47 -6.03
CA ILE A 18 3.49 -0.08 -5.70
C ILE A 18 4.94 0.01 -5.20
N ASN A 19 5.34 -0.85 -4.27
CA ASN A 19 6.70 -0.85 -3.75
C ASN A 19 7.72 -1.17 -4.83
N GLY A 20 7.40 -2.11 -5.73
CA GLY A 20 8.26 -2.40 -6.87
C GLY A 20 8.51 -1.18 -7.73
N GLU A 21 7.48 -0.38 -7.97
CA GLU A 21 7.60 0.84 -8.79
C GLU A 21 8.31 1.99 -8.07
N LEU A 22 8.02 2.18 -6.76
CA LEU A 22 8.55 3.32 -6.01
C LEU A 22 9.96 3.11 -5.51
N VAL A 23 10.29 1.91 -5.01
CA VAL A 23 11.57 1.64 -4.35
C VAL A 23 12.32 0.44 -4.90
N GLY A 24 11.73 -0.28 -5.85
CA GLY A 24 12.37 -1.42 -6.48
C GLY A 24 12.28 -2.74 -5.71
N TYR A 25 11.55 -2.78 -4.60
CA TYR A 25 11.39 -3.98 -3.78
C TYR A 25 9.94 -4.44 -3.80
N THR A 26 9.65 -5.62 -4.35
CA THR A 26 8.28 -6.13 -4.48
C THR A 26 7.83 -6.81 -3.19
N THR A 27 7.76 -6.06 -2.11
CA THR A 27 7.32 -6.57 -0.81
C THR A 27 6.00 -5.92 -0.38
N ALA A 28 5.17 -6.67 0.33
CA ALA A 28 3.97 -6.13 0.98
C ALA A 28 4.24 -5.79 2.45
N ASN A 29 5.38 -6.19 2.99
CA ASN A 29 5.72 -5.97 4.39
C ASN A 29 7.15 -5.43 4.50
N PRO A 30 7.34 -4.13 4.77
CA PRO A 30 8.68 -3.56 4.91
C PRO A 30 9.52 -4.21 6.01
N ASN A 31 8.90 -4.87 6.99
CA ASN A 31 9.63 -5.56 8.05
C ASN A 31 10.45 -6.75 7.53
N ASP A 32 10.16 -7.22 6.31
CA ASP A 32 10.96 -8.26 5.65
C ASP A 32 12.30 -7.71 5.13
N LEU A 33 12.47 -6.38 5.12
CA LEU A 33 13.67 -5.72 4.63
C LEU A 33 14.53 -5.22 5.79
N PRO A 34 15.85 -5.06 5.58
CA PRO A 34 16.69 -4.37 6.55
C PRO A 34 16.18 -2.95 6.81
N PRO A 35 16.35 -2.41 8.04
CA PRO A 35 15.80 -1.08 8.37
C PRO A 35 16.16 0.03 7.38
N GLU A 36 17.38 0.03 6.87
CA GLU A 36 17.84 1.07 5.93
C GLU A 36 17.14 1.00 4.57
N MET A 37 16.49 -0.13 4.26
CA MET A 37 15.77 -0.31 3.00
C MET A 37 14.27 -0.06 3.13
N ARG A 38 13.77 0.18 4.33
CA ARG A 38 12.33 0.31 4.60
C ARG A 38 11.77 1.67 4.24
N VAL A 39 12.60 2.72 4.31
CA VAL A 39 12.14 4.09 4.05
C VAL A 39 11.66 4.21 2.60
N GLY A 40 10.48 4.78 2.43
CA GLY A 40 9.85 4.90 1.13
C GLY A 40 8.91 3.74 0.77
N CYS A 41 8.98 2.62 1.51
CA CYS A 41 8.07 1.49 1.28
C CYS A 41 6.68 1.78 1.82
N CYS A 42 5.68 1.28 1.12
CA CYS A 42 4.29 1.34 1.57
C CYS A 42 3.90 0.04 2.27
N HIS A 43 2.94 0.15 3.17
CA HIS A 43 2.35 -1.01 3.85
C HIS A 43 0.90 -0.71 4.20
N LEU A 44 0.14 -1.77 4.49
CA LEU A 44 -1.25 -1.64 4.88
C LEU A 44 -1.37 -1.45 6.39
N SER A 45 -2.29 -0.58 6.80
CA SER A 45 -2.64 -0.40 8.20
C SER A 45 -4.16 -0.58 8.36
N GLY A 46 -4.56 -1.40 9.32
CA GLY A 46 -5.98 -1.70 9.56
C GLY A 46 -6.42 -1.24 10.93
N ALA A 47 -7.56 -0.55 11.00
CA ALA A 47 -8.21 -0.15 12.25
C ALA A 47 -9.65 0.31 11.96
N TYR A 48 -10.48 0.33 12.99
CA TYR A 48 -11.85 0.85 12.89
C TYR A 48 -12.66 0.18 11.76
N GLY A 49 -12.38 -1.11 11.50
CA GLY A 49 -13.07 -1.85 10.45
C GLY A 49 -12.66 -1.49 9.03
N GLY A 50 -11.62 -0.72 8.86
CA GLY A 50 -11.16 -0.28 7.55
C GLY A 50 -9.65 -0.43 7.37
N TRP A 51 -9.16 0.07 6.23
CA TRP A 51 -7.77 -0.04 5.83
C TRP A 51 -7.26 1.25 5.21
N LYS A 52 -5.97 1.51 5.37
CA LYS A 52 -5.31 2.60 4.65
C LYS A 52 -3.92 2.16 4.21
N LEU A 53 -3.37 2.86 3.21
CA LEU A 53 -2.00 2.66 2.76
C LEU A 53 -1.13 3.71 3.43
N GLU A 54 -0.07 3.26 4.11
CA GLU A 54 0.91 4.15 4.74
C GLU A 54 2.26 3.98 4.07
N ARG A 55 3.05 5.05 4.06
CA ARG A 55 4.41 5.04 3.53
C ARG A 55 5.38 5.41 4.64
N LEU A 56 6.43 4.61 4.82
CA LEU A 56 7.48 4.87 5.80
C LEU A 56 8.31 6.07 5.35
N VAL A 57 8.45 7.05 6.25
CA VAL A 57 9.18 8.29 5.95
C VAL A 57 10.51 8.39 6.68
N ASN A 58 10.74 7.53 7.69
CA ASN A 58 12.02 7.48 8.40
C ASN A 58 12.25 6.08 8.99
N GLU A 59 13.48 5.82 9.45
CA GLU A 59 13.86 4.54 10.01
C GLU A 59 13.24 4.26 11.38
N SER A 60 12.77 5.30 12.07
CA SER A 60 12.11 5.18 13.37
C SER A 60 10.67 4.68 13.29
N GLY A 61 10.16 4.45 12.09
CA GLY A 61 8.81 3.94 11.89
C GLY A 61 7.75 5.01 11.67
N GLY A 62 8.13 6.26 11.43
CA GLY A 62 7.19 7.31 11.07
C GLY A 62 6.54 7.01 9.72
N CYS A 63 5.23 7.22 9.63
CA CYS A 63 4.46 6.91 8.43
C CYS A 63 3.53 8.04 8.04
N ASP A 64 3.31 8.21 6.73
CA ASP A 64 2.29 9.10 6.20
C ASP A 64 1.17 8.29 5.57
N ASP A 65 -0.07 8.78 5.68
CA ASP A 65 -1.23 8.24 4.97
C ASP A 65 -1.12 8.69 3.51
N VAL A 66 -0.88 7.74 2.60
CA VAL A 66 -0.59 8.04 1.20
C VAL A 66 -1.71 8.83 0.54
N PHE A 67 -2.97 8.49 0.82
CA PHE A 67 -4.12 9.14 0.18
C PHE A 67 -4.76 10.21 1.06
N GLY A 68 -4.36 10.31 2.32
CA GLY A 68 -4.92 11.28 3.25
C GLY A 68 -6.39 11.06 3.58
N CYS A 69 -6.92 9.87 3.34
CA CYS A 69 -8.35 9.59 3.47
C CYS A 69 -8.72 8.85 4.76
N GLY A 70 -7.73 8.47 5.56
CA GLY A 70 -7.97 7.64 6.75
C GLY A 70 -8.32 6.20 6.38
N PHE A 71 -8.99 5.50 7.28
CA PHE A 71 -9.35 4.09 7.08
C PHE A 71 -10.61 4.00 6.23
N VAL A 72 -10.53 3.25 5.14
CA VAL A 72 -11.63 3.08 4.17
C VAL A 72 -11.85 1.59 3.93
N SER A 73 -12.91 1.23 3.19
CA SER A 73 -13.17 -0.16 2.84
C SER A 73 -12.04 -0.72 1.98
N LYS A 74 -11.92 -2.07 1.97
CA LYS A 74 -10.94 -2.73 1.11
C LYS A 74 -11.10 -2.34 -0.35
N ARG A 75 -12.35 -2.27 -0.84
CA ARG A 75 -12.62 -1.92 -2.23
C ARG A 75 -12.23 -0.47 -2.53
N ASP A 76 -12.56 0.46 -1.65
CA ASP A 76 -12.19 1.86 -1.83
C ASP A 76 -10.66 1.99 -1.88
N LEU A 77 -9.95 1.36 -0.93
CA LEU A 77 -8.49 1.40 -0.91
C LEU A 77 -7.91 0.76 -2.17
N TYR A 78 -8.43 -0.39 -2.57
CA TYR A 78 -7.99 -1.09 -3.77
C TYR A 78 -8.10 -0.20 -5.01
N ASN A 79 -9.24 0.48 -5.15
CA ASN A 79 -9.46 1.38 -6.28
C ASN A 79 -8.48 2.56 -6.27
N ARG A 80 -8.20 3.13 -5.09
CA ARG A 80 -7.22 4.21 -4.96
C ARG A 80 -5.82 3.75 -5.30
N MET A 81 -5.44 2.55 -4.85
CA MET A 81 -4.12 1.97 -5.14
C MET A 81 -3.96 1.70 -6.63
N HIS A 82 -4.99 1.20 -7.31
CA HIS A 82 -4.95 0.96 -8.74
C HIS A 82 -4.89 2.25 -9.54
N ALA A 83 -5.60 3.28 -9.12
CA ALA A 83 -5.50 4.60 -9.76
C ALA A 83 -4.07 5.15 -9.63
N MET A 84 -3.44 4.95 -8.47
CA MET A 84 -2.04 5.35 -8.26
C MET A 84 -1.10 4.58 -9.18
N LEU A 85 -1.27 3.25 -9.28
CA LEU A 85 -0.46 2.41 -10.17
C LEU A 85 -0.61 2.84 -11.62
N ASP A 86 -1.82 3.10 -12.07
CA ASP A 86 -2.08 3.58 -13.43
C ASP A 86 -1.35 4.89 -13.69
N GLY A 87 -1.32 5.80 -12.72
CA GLY A 87 -0.59 7.05 -12.83
C GLY A 87 0.92 6.84 -12.93
N ILE A 88 1.47 5.93 -12.12
CA ILE A 88 2.89 5.61 -12.14
C ILE A 88 3.28 4.99 -13.48
N GLU A 89 2.51 4.02 -13.95
CA GLU A 89 2.80 3.29 -15.19
C GLU A 89 2.62 4.14 -16.44
N ALA A 90 1.92 5.28 -16.34
CA ALA A 90 1.71 6.19 -17.46
C ALA A 90 2.92 7.08 -17.77
N TYR A 91 3.91 7.10 -16.90
CA TYR A 91 5.14 7.90 -17.10
C TYR A 91 6.27 7.10 -17.72
#